data_3b7c0dbb37ed3ad9aa36c81d232c6228
#
_entry.id   3b7c0dbb37ed3ad9aa36c81d232c6228
#
_cell.length_a   1.000
_cell.length_b   1.000
_cell.length_c   1.000
_cell.angle_alpha   90.00
_cell.angle_beta   90.00
_cell.angle_gamma   90.00
#
_symmetry.space_group_name_H-M   'P 1'
#
loop_
_entity.id
_entity.type
_entity.pdbx_description
1 polymer ?
#
loop_
_entity_poly.entity_id
_entity_poly.type
_entity_poly.pdbx_seq_one_letter_code
_entity_poly.pdbx_strand_id
1 'polypeptide(L)'
;MKILVVCQYYYPEPVRITDICEELVKMGNDVTIITDIPNYPMGNYYKGYSIKKKRQEIINGVKIHRCFTIPRKKNVFMRFLNYHSFSFFSSLYASRIKDDFDVVLVNQLSPVMMANAAIKYKKKHNKKAVMYCLDIWPESLCAGGIKKSSIIYKIYYRISKRIYNEMDRILVTSKSFIEYLGTTFDIDSKKIEYLPQYAESIFTPDECKKENNGNIDLLFAGNIGKAQSIDTIIDAAKILKGEKNLFWHIVGDGQEFESLNEKIVKYKLKNVITYGRKLIEEMPKYYKKADAMLVTLCGDSLISSTLPGKVQTYMAAGKPIIASANGETKFVVEDAKCGFCVPADDGKKLASAVLDFINYKNKEKLGNNAYNYYLKSFDKELFINKLINKLNVEGGNK
;
A
#
# COMPACT_ATOMS: atom_id res chain seq x y z
N MET A 1 19.39 -11.26 14.53
CA MET A 1 19.30 -12.19 13.38
C MET A 1 19.99 -11.60 12.16
N LYS A 2 20.48 -12.44 11.26
CA LYS A 2 20.90 -12.05 9.91
C LYS A 2 19.74 -12.25 8.95
N ILE A 3 19.19 -11.17 8.41
CA ILE A 3 17.96 -11.18 7.60
C ILE A 3 18.33 -10.85 6.15
N LEU A 4 18.00 -11.77 5.22
CA LEU A 4 18.05 -11.47 3.79
C LEU A 4 16.69 -10.93 3.35
N VAL A 5 16.64 -9.69 2.90
CA VAL A 5 15.41 -9.09 2.36
C VAL A 5 15.44 -9.15 0.83
N VAL A 6 14.33 -9.51 0.21
CA VAL A 6 14.15 -9.47 -1.24
C VAL A 6 12.98 -8.56 -1.57
N CYS A 7 13.26 -7.48 -2.28
CA CYS A 7 12.24 -6.55 -2.77
C CYS A 7 12.73 -5.89 -4.06
N GLN A 8 11.87 -5.76 -5.07
CA GLN A 8 12.28 -5.13 -6.32
C GLN A 8 12.61 -3.64 -6.13
N TYR A 9 11.85 -2.93 -5.31
CA TYR A 9 11.99 -1.48 -5.10
C TYR A 9 12.55 -1.18 -3.72
N TYR A 10 13.52 -0.27 -3.65
CA TYR A 10 14.15 0.17 -2.41
C TYR A 10 14.66 1.61 -2.54
N TYR A 11 15.10 2.22 -1.43
CA TYR A 11 15.69 3.56 -1.42
C TYR A 11 16.60 3.80 -2.64
N PRO A 12 16.53 4.96 -3.31
CA PRO A 12 15.77 6.18 -3.00
C PRO A 12 14.32 6.21 -3.52
N GLU A 13 13.77 5.09 -3.92
CA GLU A 13 12.36 4.99 -4.32
C GLU A 13 11.45 5.11 -3.10
N PRO A 14 10.27 5.75 -3.21
CA PRO A 14 9.37 6.01 -2.07
C PRO A 14 8.60 4.75 -1.67
N VAL A 15 9.27 3.82 -1.01
CA VAL A 15 8.71 2.52 -0.59
C VAL A 15 8.94 2.25 0.89
N ARG A 16 7.92 1.75 1.57
CA ARG A 16 7.94 1.53 3.03
C ARG A 16 8.95 0.49 3.50
N ILE A 17 9.38 -0.42 2.64
CA ILE A 17 10.38 -1.43 3.00
C ILE A 17 11.71 -0.80 3.45
N THR A 18 12.02 0.41 2.99
CA THR A 18 13.20 1.16 3.47
C THR A 18 13.11 1.39 4.98
N ASP A 19 12.00 1.95 5.44
CA ASP A 19 11.75 2.19 6.86
C ASP A 19 11.72 0.88 7.67
N ILE A 20 11.10 -0.17 7.15
CA ILE A 20 11.08 -1.49 7.80
C ILE A 20 12.50 -2.03 7.98
N CYS A 21 13.36 -2.00 6.96
CA CYS A 21 14.73 -2.48 7.05
C CYS A 21 15.56 -1.67 8.05
N GLU A 22 15.40 -0.35 8.08
CA GLU A 22 16.10 0.53 9.01
C GLU A 22 15.67 0.27 10.47
N GLU A 23 14.39 0.05 10.72
CA GLU A 23 13.90 -0.33 12.06
C GLU A 23 14.43 -1.70 12.49
N LEU A 24 14.49 -2.69 11.58
CA LEU A 24 15.10 -3.98 11.88
C LEU A 24 16.58 -3.83 12.27
N VAL A 25 17.34 -2.94 11.61
CA VAL A 25 18.74 -2.63 11.96
C VAL A 25 18.82 -1.97 13.33
N LYS A 26 17.97 -0.97 13.63
CA LYS A 26 17.93 -0.31 14.95
C LYS A 26 17.65 -1.29 16.09
N MET A 27 16.92 -2.37 15.82
CA MET A 27 16.67 -3.45 16.78
C MET A 27 17.81 -4.49 16.85
N GLY A 28 18.98 -4.20 16.27
CA GLY A 28 20.17 -5.02 16.36
C GLY A 28 20.25 -6.19 15.37
N ASN A 29 19.45 -6.18 14.30
CA ASN A 29 19.53 -7.19 13.25
C ASN A 29 20.54 -6.79 12.16
N ASP A 30 21.21 -7.77 11.57
CA ASP A 30 22.06 -7.58 10.36
C ASP A 30 21.16 -7.78 9.13
N VAL A 31 20.88 -6.69 8.40
CA VAL A 31 19.95 -6.68 7.27
C VAL A 31 20.70 -6.47 5.96
N THR A 32 20.54 -7.43 5.05
CA THR A 32 21.02 -7.33 3.67
C THR A 32 19.83 -7.38 2.71
N ILE A 33 19.73 -6.44 1.77
CA ILE A 33 18.66 -6.44 0.78
C ILE A 33 19.14 -6.69 -0.64
N ILE A 34 18.43 -7.55 -1.35
CA ILE A 34 18.51 -7.71 -2.81
C ILE A 34 17.40 -6.87 -3.43
N THR A 35 17.79 -5.88 -4.23
CA THR A 35 16.84 -4.96 -4.88
C THR A 35 17.29 -4.65 -6.32
N ASP A 36 16.54 -3.79 -7.03
CA ASP A 36 16.94 -3.34 -8.36
C ASP A 36 17.74 -2.03 -8.37
N ILE A 37 18.16 -1.61 -9.57
CA ILE A 37 18.68 -0.25 -9.79
C ILE A 37 17.47 0.69 -9.78
N PRO A 38 17.45 1.74 -8.91
CA PRO A 38 16.25 2.56 -8.72
C PRO A 38 15.76 3.19 -10.03
N ASN A 39 14.49 3.02 -10.34
CA ASN A 39 13.87 3.49 -11.57
C ASN A 39 12.36 3.81 -11.43
N TYR A 40 11.73 3.44 -10.32
CA TYR A 40 10.31 3.67 -10.07
C TYR A 40 10.10 4.94 -9.22
N PRO A 41 9.11 5.79 -9.51
CA PRO A 41 8.10 5.67 -10.59
C PRO A 41 8.53 6.31 -11.93
N MET A 42 9.71 6.91 -12.03
CA MET A 42 10.15 7.76 -13.13
C MET A 42 10.33 7.01 -14.47
N GLY A 43 10.55 5.68 -14.42
CA GLY A 43 10.78 4.86 -15.60
C GLY A 43 12.18 5.02 -16.24
N ASN A 44 13.08 5.68 -15.54
CA ASN A 44 14.52 5.83 -15.88
C ASN A 44 15.32 5.68 -14.59
N TYR A 45 16.59 5.28 -14.70
CA TYR A 45 17.45 5.22 -13.52
C TYR A 45 17.59 6.58 -12.84
N TYR A 46 17.56 6.59 -11.54
CA TYR A 46 17.75 7.79 -10.73
C TYR A 46 19.16 8.37 -10.96
N LYS A 47 19.29 9.69 -10.81
CA LYS A 47 20.58 10.39 -10.94
C LYS A 47 21.61 9.77 -9.98
N GLY A 48 22.78 9.42 -10.51
CA GLY A 48 23.86 8.79 -9.74
C GLY A 48 23.82 7.26 -9.68
N TYR A 49 22.75 6.61 -10.16
CA TYR A 49 22.63 5.16 -10.27
C TYR A 49 22.76 4.69 -11.72
N SER A 50 23.41 3.56 -11.92
CA SER A 50 23.51 2.93 -13.24
C SER A 50 23.92 1.45 -13.13
N ILE A 51 23.97 0.76 -14.26
CA ILE A 51 24.45 -0.63 -14.35
C ILE A 51 25.87 -0.79 -13.75
N LYS A 52 26.70 0.26 -13.78
CA LYS A 52 28.08 0.25 -13.30
C LYS A 52 28.28 0.99 -11.97
N LYS A 53 27.31 1.79 -11.49
CA LYS A 53 27.47 2.64 -10.30
C LYS A 53 26.48 2.27 -9.22
N LYS A 54 26.93 2.33 -7.94
CA LYS A 54 26.14 2.09 -6.74
C LYS A 54 25.41 0.73 -6.71
N ARG A 55 26.12 -0.31 -7.15
CA ARG A 55 25.57 -1.68 -7.13
C ARG A 55 25.61 -2.30 -5.74
N GLN A 56 26.50 -1.82 -4.90
CA GLN A 56 26.63 -2.19 -3.49
C GLN A 56 26.85 -0.93 -2.68
N GLU A 57 26.10 -0.75 -1.62
CA GLU A 57 26.21 0.38 -0.70
C GLU A 57 25.64 -0.02 0.67
N ILE A 58 25.99 0.73 1.70
CA ILE A 58 25.41 0.61 3.03
C ILE A 58 24.73 1.94 3.33
N ILE A 59 23.44 1.90 3.62
CA ILE A 59 22.64 3.09 3.95
C ILE A 59 21.89 2.80 5.25
N ASN A 60 22.09 3.66 6.25
CA ASN A 60 21.50 3.54 7.59
C ASN A 60 21.64 2.12 8.19
N GLY A 61 22.83 1.50 7.99
CA GLY A 61 23.14 0.17 8.47
C GLY A 61 22.63 -0.99 7.63
N VAL A 62 21.81 -0.74 6.62
CA VAL A 62 21.32 -1.78 5.69
C VAL A 62 22.32 -2.00 4.57
N LYS A 63 22.75 -3.24 4.37
CA LYS A 63 23.61 -3.65 3.26
C LYS A 63 22.76 -3.86 2.01
N ILE A 64 23.01 -3.10 0.94
CA ILE A 64 22.18 -3.09 -0.27
C ILE A 64 22.95 -3.72 -1.42
N HIS A 65 22.34 -4.70 -2.10
CA HIS A 65 22.82 -5.24 -3.36
C HIS A 65 21.78 -5.01 -4.47
N ARG A 66 22.17 -4.21 -5.50
CA ARG A 66 21.29 -3.87 -6.61
C ARG A 66 21.55 -4.76 -7.82
N CYS A 67 20.54 -5.51 -8.23
CA CYS A 67 20.58 -6.34 -9.41
C CYS A 67 20.26 -5.53 -10.68
N PHE A 68 20.71 -5.99 -11.83
CA PHE A 68 20.34 -5.41 -13.10
C PHE A 68 18.83 -5.54 -13.33
N THR A 69 18.24 -4.46 -13.82
CA THR A 69 16.81 -4.41 -14.15
C THR A 69 16.62 -3.45 -15.30
N ILE A 70 15.83 -3.82 -16.29
CA ILE A 70 15.38 -2.91 -17.35
C ILE A 70 14.43 -1.89 -16.74
N PRO A 71 14.62 -0.57 -16.95
CA PRO A 71 13.78 0.46 -16.33
C PRO A 71 12.29 0.30 -16.65
N ARG A 72 11.43 0.50 -15.65
CA ARG A 72 9.97 0.33 -15.74
C ARG A 72 9.32 1.54 -16.43
N LYS A 73 9.20 1.50 -17.74
CA LYS A 73 8.48 2.53 -18.51
C LYS A 73 6.96 2.33 -18.47
N LYS A 74 6.21 3.33 -18.97
CA LYS A 74 4.72 3.29 -19.01
C LYS A 74 4.16 2.18 -19.90
N ASN A 75 4.89 1.74 -20.90
CA ASN A 75 4.49 0.69 -21.86
C ASN A 75 4.40 -0.67 -21.17
N VAL A 76 3.35 -1.45 -21.47
CA VAL A 76 3.09 -2.79 -20.90
C VAL A 76 4.24 -3.76 -21.19
N PHE A 77 4.80 -3.74 -22.40
CA PHE A 77 5.93 -4.59 -22.78
C PHE A 77 7.18 -4.27 -21.95
N MET A 78 7.49 -2.99 -21.76
CA MET A 78 8.63 -2.58 -20.93
C MET A 78 8.43 -2.94 -19.45
N ARG A 79 7.20 -2.91 -18.94
CA ARG A 79 6.90 -3.43 -17.59
C ARG A 79 7.16 -4.93 -17.48
N PHE A 80 6.75 -5.69 -18.49
CA PHE A 80 7.04 -7.12 -18.57
C PHE A 80 8.56 -7.38 -18.53
N LEU A 81 9.34 -6.69 -19.35
CA LEU A 81 10.80 -6.81 -19.35
C LEU A 81 11.42 -6.40 -18.00
N ASN A 82 10.93 -5.34 -17.38
CA ASN A 82 11.36 -4.90 -16.06
C ASN A 82 11.18 -6.04 -15.03
N TYR A 83 9.99 -6.60 -14.96
CA TYR A 83 9.64 -7.64 -14.00
C TYR A 83 10.48 -8.92 -14.17
N HIS A 84 10.64 -9.37 -15.42
CA HIS A 84 11.37 -10.59 -15.70
C HIS A 84 12.90 -10.40 -15.57
N SER A 85 13.43 -9.23 -15.96
CA SER A 85 14.85 -8.95 -15.79
C SER A 85 15.25 -8.94 -14.31
N PHE A 86 14.48 -8.27 -13.45
CA PHE A 86 14.76 -8.32 -12.00
C PHE A 86 14.68 -9.75 -11.47
N SER A 87 13.60 -10.46 -11.74
CA SER A 87 13.42 -11.84 -11.28
C SER A 87 14.58 -12.75 -11.69
N PHE A 88 15.07 -12.62 -12.92
CA PHE A 88 16.18 -13.41 -13.43
C PHE A 88 17.51 -13.06 -12.74
N PHE A 89 17.92 -11.78 -12.79
CA PHE A 89 19.21 -11.37 -12.27
C PHE A 89 19.31 -11.43 -10.75
N SER A 90 18.24 -11.16 -10.02
CA SER A 90 18.20 -11.33 -8.56
C SER A 90 18.27 -12.81 -8.16
N SER A 91 17.63 -13.70 -8.90
CA SER A 91 17.71 -15.15 -8.67
C SER A 91 19.13 -15.69 -8.96
N LEU A 92 19.76 -15.19 -10.02
CA LEU A 92 21.15 -15.53 -10.34
C LEU A 92 22.11 -15.08 -9.25
N TYR A 93 21.92 -13.85 -8.73
CA TYR A 93 22.71 -13.36 -7.61
C TYR A 93 22.46 -14.18 -6.34
N ALA A 94 21.20 -14.42 -5.98
CA ALA A 94 20.84 -15.21 -4.80
C ALA A 94 21.43 -16.62 -4.83
N SER A 95 21.55 -17.24 -6.02
CA SER A 95 22.19 -18.57 -6.17
C SER A 95 23.71 -18.55 -5.89
N ARG A 96 24.35 -17.39 -5.92
CA ARG A 96 25.79 -17.20 -5.72
C ARG A 96 26.17 -16.70 -4.33
N ILE A 97 25.22 -16.24 -3.54
CA ILE A 97 25.45 -15.80 -2.17
C ILE A 97 26.02 -16.96 -1.37
N LYS A 98 27.09 -16.65 -0.62
CA LYS A 98 27.75 -17.60 0.30
C LYS A 98 27.40 -17.30 1.76
N ASP A 99 26.98 -16.06 2.05
CA ASP A 99 26.62 -15.64 3.40
C ASP A 99 25.44 -16.46 3.92
N ASP A 100 25.52 -16.85 5.20
CA ASP A 100 24.48 -17.60 5.88
C ASP A 100 23.54 -16.66 6.63
N PHE A 101 22.34 -16.46 6.08
CA PHE A 101 21.26 -15.71 6.71
C PHE A 101 20.35 -16.65 7.51
N ASP A 102 19.76 -16.14 8.59
CA ASP A 102 18.86 -16.91 9.44
C ASP A 102 17.51 -17.12 8.77
N VAL A 103 17.00 -16.08 8.07
CA VAL A 103 15.68 -16.06 7.44
C VAL A 103 15.70 -15.17 6.20
N VAL A 104 14.78 -15.45 5.27
CA VAL A 104 14.52 -14.60 4.10
C VAL A 104 13.17 -13.90 4.25
N LEU A 105 13.16 -12.58 4.17
CA LEU A 105 11.94 -11.77 4.09
C LEU A 105 11.72 -11.32 2.65
N VAL A 106 10.58 -11.65 2.07
CA VAL A 106 10.14 -11.12 0.77
C VAL A 106 9.15 -10.00 1.01
N ASN A 107 9.48 -8.76 0.65
CA ASN A 107 8.48 -7.69 0.62
C ASN A 107 7.84 -7.65 -0.76
N GLN A 108 6.73 -8.36 -0.91
CA GLN A 108 6.12 -8.63 -2.21
C GLN A 108 5.14 -7.51 -2.59
N LEU A 109 5.58 -6.71 -3.54
CA LEU A 109 4.79 -5.80 -4.37
C LEU A 109 4.48 -6.47 -5.73
N SER A 110 3.99 -5.72 -6.68
CA SER A 110 3.95 -6.14 -8.09
C SER A 110 5.36 -6.11 -8.72
N PRO A 111 5.83 -7.20 -9.29
CA PRO A 111 5.19 -8.52 -9.51
C PRO A 111 5.56 -9.56 -8.44
N VAL A 112 4.77 -10.62 -8.31
CA VAL A 112 5.07 -11.74 -7.40
C VAL A 112 6.39 -12.45 -7.73
N MET A 113 6.86 -12.42 -8.99
CA MET A 113 8.07 -13.08 -9.44
C MET A 113 9.36 -12.55 -8.78
N MET A 114 9.32 -11.38 -8.12
CA MET A 114 10.46 -10.91 -7.32
C MET A 114 10.86 -11.92 -6.24
N ALA A 115 9.92 -12.72 -5.75
CA ALA A 115 10.16 -13.76 -4.74
C ALA A 115 11.04 -14.93 -5.23
N ASN A 116 11.28 -15.07 -6.54
CA ASN A 116 12.11 -16.17 -7.07
C ASN A 116 13.55 -16.16 -6.51
N ALA A 117 14.10 -14.99 -6.22
CA ALA A 117 15.43 -14.87 -5.58
C ALA A 117 15.41 -15.48 -4.17
N ALA A 118 14.37 -15.21 -3.39
CA ALA A 118 14.18 -15.78 -2.06
C ALA A 118 14.04 -17.31 -2.12
N ILE A 119 13.26 -17.83 -3.06
CA ILE A 119 13.09 -19.27 -3.28
C ILE A 119 14.43 -19.95 -3.63
N LYS A 120 15.23 -19.31 -4.49
CA LYS A 120 16.56 -19.82 -4.84
C LYS A 120 17.49 -19.89 -3.63
N TYR A 121 17.55 -18.82 -2.83
CA TYR A 121 18.35 -18.78 -1.60
C TYR A 121 17.86 -19.83 -0.59
N LYS A 122 16.53 -19.81 -0.29
CA LYS A 122 15.88 -20.78 0.61
C LYS A 122 16.27 -22.22 0.29
N LYS A 123 16.14 -22.65 -0.97
CA LYS A 123 16.42 -24.03 -1.39
C LYS A 123 17.91 -24.38 -1.30
N LYS A 124 18.79 -23.44 -1.62
CA LYS A 124 20.24 -23.68 -1.57
C LYS A 124 20.77 -23.81 -0.16
N HIS A 125 20.28 -22.99 0.77
CA HIS A 125 20.79 -22.88 2.14
C HIS A 125 19.86 -23.53 3.19
N ASN A 126 18.78 -24.20 2.77
CA ASN A 126 17.77 -24.79 3.64
C ASN A 126 17.21 -23.84 4.71
N LYS A 127 16.87 -22.61 4.29
CA LYS A 127 16.36 -21.56 5.18
C LYS A 127 14.85 -21.36 5.00
N LYS A 128 14.23 -20.69 5.96
CA LYS A 128 12.82 -20.29 5.88
C LYS A 128 12.65 -19.01 5.08
N ALA A 129 11.53 -18.90 4.36
CA ALA A 129 11.14 -17.70 3.61
C ALA A 129 9.76 -17.22 4.07
N VAL A 130 9.71 -15.99 4.58
CA VAL A 130 8.49 -15.29 4.99
C VAL A 130 8.17 -14.23 3.95
N MET A 131 6.95 -14.23 3.43
CA MET A 131 6.51 -13.22 2.48
C MET A 131 5.60 -12.21 3.18
N TYR A 132 5.91 -10.93 3.06
CA TYR A 132 4.98 -9.84 3.34
C TYR A 132 4.28 -9.45 2.04
N CYS A 133 3.06 -9.92 1.87
CA CYS A 133 2.25 -9.82 0.66
C CYS A 133 1.43 -8.54 0.67
N LEU A 134 1.87 -7.54 -0.11
CA LEU A 134 1.24 -6.23 -0.24
C LEU A 134 0.28 -6.15 -1.44
N ASP A 135 0.38 -7.09 -2.35
CA ASP A 135 -0.37 -7.10 -3.59
C ASP A 135 -0.69 -8.54 -4.05
N ILE A 136 -1.91 -8.77 -4.49
CA ILE A 136 -2.35 -10.09 -4.93
C ILE A 136 -2.10 -10.29 -6.42
N TRP A 137 -1.31 -11.29 -6.74
CA TRP A 137 -1.05 -11.74 -8.10
C TRP A 137 -1.73 -13.09 -8.37
N PRO A 138 -2.32 -13.26 -9.56
CA PRO A 138 -2.29 -12.36 -10.74
C PRO A 138 -3.43 -11.32 -10.77
N GLU A 139 -4.21 -11.11 -9.71
CA GLU A 139 -5.35 -10.18 -9.70
C GLU A 139 -4.96 -8.74 -10.10
N SER A 140 -3.76 -8.30 -9.73
CA SER A 140 -3.22 -6.99 -10.13
C SER A 140 -3.09 -6.81 -11.65
N LEU A 141 -3.04 -7.90 -12.43
CA LEU A 141 -3.09 -7.83 -13.89
C LEU A 141 -4.47 -7.40 -14.39
N CYS A 142 -5.53 -7.79 -13.67
CA CYS A 142 -6.90 -7.40 -14.03
C CYS A 142 -7.10 -5.89 -13.87
N ALA A 143 -6.52 -5.28 -12.84
CA ALA A 143 -6.48 -3.83 -12.68
C ALA A 143 -5.74 -3.13 -13.84
N GLY A 144 -4.81 -3.82 -14.50
CA GLY A 144 -4.12 -3.39 -15.72
C GLY A 144 -4.88 -3.68 -17.03
N GLY A 145 -6.10 -4.23 -16.97
CA GLY A 145 -6.94 -4.52 -18.14
C GLY A 145 -6.80 -5.93 -18.71
N ILE A 146 -6.03 -6.84 -18.09
CA ILE A 146 -5.89 -8.23 -18.54
C ILE A 146 -7.06 -9.04 -18.01
N LYS A 147 -7.81 -9.69 -18.91
CA LYS A 147 -8.97 -10.52 -18.55
C LYS A 147 -8.53 -11.85 -17.89
N LYS A 148 -9.27 -12.32 -16.88
CA LYS A 148 -9.02 -13.61 -16.21
C LYS A 148 -9.07 -14.80 -17.17
N SER A 149 -9.84 -14.72 -18.24
CA SER A 149 -9.93 -15.76 -19.29
C SER A 149 -8.69 -15.83 -20.19
N SER A 150 -7.82 -14.83 -20.19
CA SER A 150 -6.66 -14.75 -21.09
C SER A 150 -5.58 -15.78 -20.75
N ILE A 151 -4.84 -16.21 -21.77
CA ILE A 151 -3.68 -17.11 -21.62
C ILE A 151 -2.62 -16.48 -20.69
N ILE A 152 -2.40 -15.17 -20.81
CA ILE A 152 -1.46 -14.42 -19.96
C ILE A 152 -1.84 -14.59 -18.49
N TYR A 153 -3.10 -14.35 -18.13
CA TYR A 153 -3.57 -14.52 -16.76
C TYR A 153 -3.35 -15.96 -16.26
N LYS A 154 -3.69 -16.97 -17.07
CA LYS A 154 -3.53 -18.39 -16.71
C LYS A 154 -2.05 -18.78 -16.48
N ILE A 155 -1.12 -18.21 -17.24
CA ILE A 155 0.31 -18.42 -17.04
C ILE A 155 0.75 -17.82 -15.69
N TYR A 156 0.39 -16.55 -15.43
CA TYR A 156 0.74 -15.90 -14.18
C TYR A 156 0.02 -16.48 -12.97
N TYR A 157 -1.18 -17.03 -13.13
CA TYR A 157 -1.85 -17.81 -12.09
C TYR A 157 -1.01 -19.00 -11.63
N ARG A 158 -0.48 -19.80 -12.57
CA ARG A 158 0.38 -20.95 -12.27
C ARG A 158 1.69 -20.50 -11.59
N ILE A 159 2.29 -19.41 -12.07
CA ILE A 159 3.51 -18.83 -11.49
C ILE A 159 3.23 -18.37 -10.04
N SER A 160 2.12 -17.65 -9.83
CA SER A 160 1.73 -17.14 -8.52
C SER A 160 1.44 -18.29 -7.54
N LYS A 161 0.64 -19.28 -7.96
CA LYS A 161 0.35 -20.47 -7.15
C LYS A 161 1.64 -21.16 -6.69
N ARG A 162 2.59 -21.39 -7.60
CA ARG A 162 3.89 -21.98 -7.26
C ARG A 162 4.64 -21.12 -6.24
N ILE A 163 4.75 -19.81 -6.47
CA ILE A 163 5.52 -18.92 -5.62
C ILE A 163 4.93 -18.82 -4.20
N TYR A 164 3.61 -18.64 -4.08
CA TYR A 164 2.95 -18.57 -2.78
C TYR A 164 3.11 -19.89 -2.00
N ASN A 165 2.98 -21.03 -2.66
CA ASN A 165 3.14 -22.36 -2.02
C ASN A 165 4.58 -22.65 -1.57
N GLU A 166 5.60 -22.01 -2.17
CA GLU A 166 7.00 -22.13 -1.76
C GLU A 166 7.32 -21.32 -0.47
N MET A 167 6.43 -20.45 -0.03
CA MET A 167 6.63 -19.68 1.21
C MET A 167 6.31 -20.53 2.44
N ASP A 168 7.10 -20.37 3.49
CA ASP A 168 6.85 -21.01 4.79
C ASP A 168 5.78 -20.27 5.57
N ARG A 169 5.70 -18.93 5.37
CA ARG A 169 4.68 -18.05 5.97
C ARG A 169 4.38 -16.90 5.02
N ILE A 170 3.12 -16.48 4.98
CA ILE A 170 2.66 -15.33 4.20
C ILE A 170 1.94 -14.37 5.15
N LEU A 171 2.48 -13.17 5.30
CA LEU A 171 1.89 -12.09 6.07
C LEU A 171 1.12 -11.19 5.10
N VAL A 172 -0.16 -10.99 5.33
CA VAL A 172 -1.05 -10.26 4.43
C VAL A 172 -1.55 -8.97 5.04
N THR A 173 -1.73 -7.94 4.23
CA THR A 173 -2.16 -6.61 4.65
C THR A 173 -3.66 -6.47 4.82
N SER A 174 -4.44 -7.44 4.35
CA SER A 174 -5.89 -7.47 4.42
C SER A 174 -6.40 -8.86 4.78
N LYS A 175 -7.45 -8.94 5.60
CA LYS A 175 -8.09 -10.21 5.97
C LYS A 175 -8.70 -10.93 4.77
N SER A 176 -9.20 -10.19 3.78
CA SER A 176 -9.71 -10.76 2.53
C SER A 176 -8.64 -11.52 1.72
N PHE A 177 -7.37 -11.19 1.90
CA PHE A 177 -6.26 -11.92 1.27
C PHE A 177 -6.08 -13.32 1.87
N ILE A 178 -6.40 -13.52 3.16
CA ILE A 178 -6.34 -14.85 3.81
C ILE A 178 -7.27 -15.82 3.07
N GLU A 179 -8.53 -15.43 2.93
CA GLU A 179 -9.54 -16.23 2.25
C GLU A 179 -9.17 -16.46 0.78
N TYR A 180 -8.78 -15.40 0.09
CA TYR A 180 -8.40 -15.49 -1.33
C TYR A 180 -7.23 -16.44 -1.57
N LEU A 181 -6.13 -16.31 -0.82
CA LEU A 181 -4.96 -17.14 -0.99
C LEU A 181 -5.25 -18.61 -0.63
N GLY A 182 -6.01 -18.82 0.43
CA GLY A 182 -6.44 -20.17 0.86
C GLY A 182 -7.29 -20.86 -0.19
N THR A 183 -8.36 -20.21 -0.64
CA THR A 183 -9.32 -20.82 -1.59
C THR A 183 -8.81 -20.89 -3.02
N THR A 184 -8.08 -19.86 -3.48
CA THR A 184 -7.63 -19.77 -4.89
C THR A 184 -6.39 -20.60 -5.15
N PHE A 185 -5.46 -20.69 -4.21
CA PHE A 185 -4.17 -21.35 -4.41
C PHE A 185 -3.95 -22.58 -3.55
N ASP A 186 -4.95 -23.01 -2.76
CA ASP A 186 -4.90 -24.14 -1.83
C ASP A 186 -3.76 -24.00 -0.80
N ILE A 187 -3.56 -22.79 -0.26
CA ILE A 187 -2.55 -22.54 0.75
C ILE A 187 -3.15 -22.82 2.11
N ASP A 188 -2.43 -23.60 2.92
CA ASP A 188 -2.83 -23.85 4.31
C ASP A 188 -2.99 -22.53 5.05
N SER A 189 -4.18 -22.29 5.60
CA SER A 189 -4.53 -21.07 6.35
C SER A 189 -3.60 -20.82 7.54
N LYS A 190 -2.99 -21.86 8.12
CA LYS A 190 -1.98 -21.75 9.18
C LYS A 190 -0.71 -21.04 8.74
N LYS A 191 -0.44 -20.98 7.43
CA LYS A 191 0.70 -20.26 6.86
C LYS A 191 0.39 -18.81 6.56
N ILE A 192 -0.88 -18.39 6.60
CA ILE A 192 -1.31 -17.04 6.22
C ILE A 192 -1.73 -16.29 7.48
N GLU A 193 -1.10 -15.14 7.72
CA GLU A 193 -1.37 -14.35 8.91
C GLU A 193 -1.58 -12.87 8.56
N TYR A 194 -2.47 -12.22 9.30
CA TYR A 194 -2.78 -10.81 9.12
C TYR A 194 -1.71 -9.93 9.77
N LEU A 195 -1.08 -9.07 8.97
CA LEU A 195 -0.16 -8.04 9.41
C LEU A 195 -0.44 -6.76 8.61
N PRO A 196 -1.34 -5.89 9.08
CA PRO A 196 -1.70 -4.65 8.39
C PRO A 196 -0.53 -3.67 8.38
N GLN A 197 -0.52 -2.76 7.40
CA GLN A 197 0.46 -1.69 7.33
C GLN A 197 0.26 -0.68 8.46
N TYR A 198 1.31 0.10 8.74
CA TYR A 198 1.30 1.25 9.65
C TYR A 198 1.36 2.57 8.85
N ALA A 199 1.15 3.70 9.52
CA ALA A 199 1.33 5.03 8.95
C ALA A 199 2.76 5.54 9.18
N GLU A 200 3.20 6.47 8.33
CA GLU A 200 4.44 7.22 8.54
C GLU A 200 4.33 8.10 9.80
N SER A 201 5.44 8.24 10.54
CA SER A 201 5.49 8.93 11.84
C SER A 201 5.16 10.43 11.81
N ILE A 202 5.16 11.03 10.62
CA ILE A 202 4.77 12.44 10.44
C ILE A 202 3.26 12.68 10.56
N PHE A 203 2.45 11.62 10.55
CA PHE A 203 0.99 11.72 10.71
C PHE A 203 0.62 11.48 12.17
N THR A 204 0.55 12.57 12.93
CA THR A 204 0.07 12.57 14.31
C THR A 204 -1.11 13.53 14.46
N PRO A 205 -1.97 13.36 15.49
CA PRO A 205 -3.06 14.28 15.71
C PRO A 205 -2.60 15.74 15.86
N ASP A 206 -1.47 15.99 16.54
CA ASP A 206 -0.94 17.34 16.76
C ASP A 206 -0.47 17.98 15.44
N GLU A 207 0.29 17.23 14.63
CA GLU A 207 0.78 17.70 13.33
C GLU A 207 -0.35 17.90 12.31
N CYS A 208 -1.50 17.26 12.51
CA CYS A 208 -2.62 17.30 11.60
C CYS A 208 -3.85 18.03 12.16
N LYS A 209 -3.75 18.66 13.35
CA LYS A 209 -4.87 19.37 13.99
C LYS A 209 -5.42 20.47 13.09
N LYS A 210 -6.74 20.45 12.86
CA LYS A 210 -7.39 21.48 12.04
C LYS A 210 -7.41 22.84 12.75
N GLU A 211 -7.09 23.88 11.98
CA GLU A 211 -7.35 25.27 12.36
C GLU A 211 -8.81 25.61 11.94
N ASN A 212 -9.58 26.13 12.89
CA ASN A 212 -10.97 26.48 12.62
C ASN A 212 -11.05 27.68 11.65
N ASN A 213 -11.66 27.46 10.48
CA ASN A 213 -11.86 28.46 9.44
C ASN A 213 -13.35 28.74 9.15
N GLY A 214 -14.24 28.16 9.95
CA GLY A 214 -15.70 28.27 9.77
C GLY A 214 -16.28 27.41 8.66
N ASN A 215 -15.45 26.65 7.94
CA ASN A 215 -15.86 25.75 6.87
C ASN A 215 -15.81 24.30 7.31
N ILE A 216 -16.50 23.46 6.57
CA ILE A 216 -16.33 21.99 6.58
C ILE A 216 -15.47 21.60 5.38
N ASP A 217 -14.30 21.11 5.65
CA ASP A 217 -13.30 20.72 4.66
C ASP A 217 -13.16 19.20 4.64
N LEU A 218 -13.45 18.58 3.51
CA LEU A 218 -13.29 17.15 3.27
C LEU A 218 -12.05 16.93 2.41
N LEU A 219 -11.19 15.96 2.76
CA LEU A 219 -9.95 15.71 2.04
C LEU A 219 -9.84 14.27 1.55
N PHE A 220 -9.63 14.10 0.26
CA PHE A 220 -9.13 12.86 -0.34
C PHE A 220 -7.63 13.00 -0.61
N ALA A 221 -6.84 12.01 -0.19
CA ALA A 221 -5.40 11.96 -0.48
C ALA A 221 -5.00 10.59 -1.05
N GLY A 222 -4.33 10.57 -2.20
CA GLY A 222 -3.83 9.33 -2.79
C GLY A 222 -3.84 9.27 -4.31
N ASN A 223 -3.67 8.05 -4.84
CA ASN A 223 -3.73 7.81 -6.27
C ASN A 223 -5.13 8.09 -6.82
N ILE A 224 -5.22 8.80 -7.96
CA ILE A 224 -6.47 9.12 -8.66
C ILE A 224 -6.60 8.15 -9.84
N GLY A 225 -6.99 6.92 -9.52
CA GLY A 225 -7.17 5.84 -10.50
C GLY A 225 -8.53 5.16 -10.36
N LYS A 226 -8.87 4.31 -11.32
CA LYS A 226 -10.19 3.64 -11.39
C LYS A 226 -10.59 2.95 -10.10
N ALA A 227 -9.67 2.24 -9.44
CA ALA A 227 -9.95 1.54 -8.20
C ALA A 227 -10.38 2.47 -7.04
N GLN A 228 -10.11 3.76 -7.14
CA GLN A 228 -10.46 4.75 -6.11
C GLN A 228 -11.82 5.37 -6.30
N SER A 229 -12.56 5.04 -7.37
CA SER A 229 -13.92 5.53 -7.64
C SER A 229 -14.10 7.04 -7.35
N ILE A 230 -13.18 7.86 -7.89
CA ILE A 230 -13.18 9.31 -7.61
C ILE A 230 -14.46 10.00 -8.10
N ASP A 231 -15.16 9.40 -9.07
CA ASP A 231 -16.44 9.88 -9.58
C ASP A 231 -17.51 9.92 -8.49
N THR A 232 -17.44 9.02 -7.51
CA THR A 232 -18.34 9.01 -6.36
C THR A 232 -18.23 10.32 -5.55
N ILE A 233 -17.01 10.89 -5.44
CA ILE A 233 -16.80 12.20 -4.79
C ILE A 233 -17.42 13.31 -5.64
N ILE A 234 -17.24 13.28 -6.96
CA ILE A 234 -17.81 14.27 -7.88
C ILE A 234 -19.34 14.26 -7.84
N ASP A 235 -19.94 13.07 -7.82
CA ASP A 235 -21.41 12.96 -7.74
C ASP A 235 -21.96 13.47 -6.42
N ALA A 236 -21.29 13.16 -5.30
CA ALA A 236 -21.64 13.73 -3.99
C ALA A 236 -21.49 15.26 -3.97
N ALA A 237 -20.40 15.79 -4.52
CA ALA A 237 -20.15 17.24 -4.59
C ALA A 237 -21.19 17.97 -5.49
N LYS A 238 -21.70 17.32 -6.55
CA LYS A 238 -22.79 17.85 -7.37
C LYS A 238 -24.07 17.97 -6.57
N ILE A 239 -24.43 16.95 -5.80
CA ILE A 239 -25.62 16.91 -4.97
C ILE A 239 -25.56 18.01 -3.91
N LEU A 240 -24.39 18.17 -3.27
CA LEU A 240 -24.19 19.13 -2.19
C LEU A 240 -23.64 20.48 -2.65
N LYS A 241 -23.82 20.83 -3.93
CA LYS A 241 -23.33 22.09 -4.52
C LYS A 241 -23.91 23.34 -3.84
N GLY A 242 -25.10 23.22 -3.21
CA GLY A 242 -25.77 24.30 -2.50
C GLY A 242 -25.18 24.60 -1.11
N GLU A 243 -24.37 23.70 -0.56
CA GLU A 243 -23.73 23.84 0.76
C GLU A 243 -22.58 24.86 0.69
N LYS A 244 -22.81 26.09 1.14
CA LYS A 244 -21.89 27.23 0.93
C LYS A 244 -20.56 27.07 1.63
N ASN A 245 -20.53 26.39 2.79
CA ASN A 245 -19.34 26.25 3.63
C ASN A 245 -18.72 24.85 3.53
N LEU A 246 -19.04 24.07 2.50
CA LEU A 246 -18.52 22.74 2.28
C LEU A 246 -17.49 22.74 1.14
N PHE A 247 -16.26 22.31 1.43
CA PHE A 247 -15.16 22.23 0.46
C PHE A 247 -14.62 20.81 0.34
N TRP A 248 -14.25 20.44 -0.88
CA TRP A 248 -13.69 19.14 -1.23
C TRP A 248 -12.27 19.33 -1.73
N HIS A 249 -11.30 18.83 -0.98
CA HIS A 249 -9.89 18.91 -1.31
C HIS A 249 -9.41 17.57 -1.85
N ILE A 250 -8.75 17.57 -3.00
CA ILE A 250 -8.26 16.35 -3.64
C ILE A 250 -6.75 16.51 -3.86
N VAL A 251 -5.95 15.73 -3.11
CA VAL A 251 -4.49 15.70 -3.22
C VAL A 251 -4.08 14.36 -3.84
N GLY A 252 -3.37 14.41 -4.93
CA GLY A 252 -2.90 13.23 -5.63
C GLY A 252 -2.83 13.41 -7.14
N ASP A 253 -2.46 12.32 -7.80
CA ASP A 253 -2.33 12.24 -9.25
C ASP A 253 -2.64 10.81 -9.70
N GLY A 254 -2.91 10.60 -10.99
CA GLY A 254 -3.22 9.29 -11.53
C GLY A 254 -3.90 9.33 -12.88
N GLN A 255 -4.32 8.16 -13.35
CA GLN A 255 -4.89 8.01 -14.70
C GLN A 255 -6.19 8.79 -14.91
N GLU A 256 -6.96 9.03 -13.83
CA GLU A 256 -8.26 9.73 -13.88
C GLU A 256 -8.14 11.22 -13.51
N PHE A 257 -6.92 11.77 -13.32
CA PHE A 257 -6.74 13.15 -12.86
C PHE A 257 -7.22 14.19 -13.87
N GLU A 258 -6.93 14.00 -15.16
CA GLU A 258 -7.42 14.90 -16.23
C GLU A 258 -8.94 14.86 -16.34
N SER A 259 -9.52 13.64 -16.38
CA SER A 259 -10.97 13.43 -16.41
C SER A 259 -11.67 14.05 -15.20
N LEU A 260 -11.06 13.96 -14.01
CA LEU A 260 -11.55 14.62 -12.79
C LEU A 260 -11.66 16.14 -12.98
N ASN A 261 -10.59 16.79 -13.47
CA ASN A 261 -10.59 18.24 -13.68
C ASN A 261 -11.61 18.68 -14.74
N GLU A 262 -11.76 17.92 -15.82
CA GLU A 262 -12.81 18.17 -16.83
C GLU A 262 -14.22 18.12 -16.22
N LYS A 263 -14.50 17.16 -15.34
CA LYS A 263 -15.78 17.03 -14.66
C LYS A 263 -16.04 18.20 -13.70
N ILE A 264 -15.02 18.65 -12.95
CA ILE A 264 -15.10 19.81 -12.07
C ILE A 264 -15.53 21.06 -12.86
N VAL A 265 -14.89 21.30 -14.00
CA VAL A 265 -15.23 22.43 -14.89
C VAL A 265 -16.63 22.28 -15.49
N LYS A 266 -16.93 21.10 -16.05
CA LYS A 266 -18.22 20.78 -16.69
C LYS A 266 -19.41 21.01 -15.75
N TYR A 267 -19.28 20.57 -14.49
CA TYR A 267 -20.37 20.70 -13.50
C TYR A 267 -20.28 22.00 -12.68
N LYS A 268 -19.31 22.85 -12.98
CA LYS A 268 -19.09 24.15 -12.30
C LYS A 268 -19.00 23.99 -10.77
N LEU A 269 -18.18 23.05 -10.31
CA LEU A 269 -17.99 22.72 -8.89
C LEU A 269 -16.89 23.64 -8.31
N LYS A 270 -17.24 24.86 -7.93
CA LYS A 270 -16.30 25.88 -7.42
C LYS A 270 -15.69 25.52 -6.04
N ASN A 271 -16.30 24.61 -5.30
CA ASN A 271 -15.89 24.15 -3.99
C ASN A 271 -15.10 22.84 -4.02
N VAL A 272 -14.75 22.32 -5.22
CA VAL A 272 -13.84 21.18 -5.39
C VAL A 272 -12.48 21.68 -5.85
N ILE A 273 -11.44 21.43 -5.05
CA ILE A 273 -10.09 21.97 -5.24
C ILE A 273 -9.11 20.81 -5.41
N THR A 274 -8.40 20.77 -6.52
CA THR A 274 -7.35 19.79 -6.82
C THR A 274 -5.97 20.37 -6.61
N TYR A 275 -5.05 19.60 -6.02
CA TYR A 275 -3.69 20.05 -5.68
C TYR A 275 -2.60 19.34 -6.46
N GLY A 276 -2.95 18.30 -7.25
CA GLY A 276 -1.95 17.44 -7.89
C GLY A 276 -1.14 16.62 -6.88
N ARG A 277 -0.08 15.97 -7.38
CA ARG A 277 0.84 15.17 -6.55
C ARG A 277 1.64 16.06 -5.59
N LYS A 278 1.76 15.60 -4.34
CA LYS A 278 2.58 16.24 -3.30
C LYS A 278 3.57 15.25 -2.71
N LEU A 279 4.64 15.75 -2.15
CA LEU A 279 5.59 14.95 -1.37
C LEU A 279 4.95 14.54 -0.04
N ILE A 280 5.40 13.40 0.50
CA ILE A 280 4.82 12.87 1.75
C ILE A 280 5.04 13.84 2.92
N GLU A 281 6.18 14.52 2.95
CA GLU A 281 6.56 15.49 3.98
C GLU A 281 5.65 16.73 3.98
N GLU A 282 4.99 17.02 2.85
CA GLU A 282 4.06 18.12 2.73
C GLU A 282 2.63 17.75 3.17
N MET A 283 2.32 16.45 3.29
CA MET A 283 0.95 16.00 3.51
C MET A 283 0.32 16.49 4.82
N PRO A 284 1.04 16.61 5.96
CA PRO A 284 0.45 17.13 7.19
C PRO A 284 -0.23 18.50 7.01
N LYS A 285 0.33 19.40 6.18
CA LYS A 285 -0.28 20.72 5.92
C LYS A 285 -1.64 20.65 5.21
N TYR A 286 -1.87 19.60 4.41
CA TYR A 286 -3.17 19.35 3.78
C TYR A 286 -4.13 18.71 4.77
N TYR A 287 -3.64 17.79 5.62
CA TYR A 287 -4.45 17.15 6.65
C TYR A 287 -4.93 18.15 7.71
N LYS A 288 -4.12 19.17 8.02
CA LYS A 288 -4.52 20.31 8.90
C LYS A 288 -5.78 21.01 8.41
N LYS A 289 -6.06 21.04 7.11
CA LYS A 289 -7.27 21.67 6.57
C LYS A 289 -8.52 20.83 6.80
N ALA A 290 -8.40 19.52 6.91
CA ALA A 290 -9.53 18.62 6.86
C ALA A 290 -10.27 18.46 8.20
N ASP A 291 -11.60 18.49 8.15
CA ASP A 291 -12.47 17.99 9.21
C ASP A 291 -12.66 16.49 9.15
N ALA A 292 -12.73 15.93 7.93
CA ALA A 292 -12.81 14.50 7.70
C ALA A 292 -12.06 14.11 6.43
N MET A 293 -11.62 12.85 6.41
CA MET A 293 -10.91 12.27 5.28
C MET A 293 -11.86 11.39 4.46
N LEU A 294 -11.71 11.45 3.14
CA LEU A 294 -12.54 10.69 2.21
C LEU A 294 -11.83 9.41 1.74
N VAL A 295 -12.53 8.30 1.79
CA VAL A 295 -12.11 7.02 1.21
C VAL A 295 -13.19 6.54 0.26
N THR A 296 -12.88 6.50 -1.03
CA THR A 296 -13.76 5.90 -2.03
C THR A 296 -13.05 4.75 -2.72
N LEU A 297 -13.76 3.66 -2.94
CA LEU A 297 -13.27 2.46 -3.61
C LEU A 297 -14.34 1.92 -4.55
N CYS A 298 -13.95 1.37 -5.71
CA CYS A 298 -14.93 0.71 -6.58
C CYS A 298 -15.37 -0.64 -6.00
N GLY A 299 -16.65 -1.04 -6.24
CA GLY A 299 -17.29 -2.18 -5.58
C GLY A 299 -16.87 -3.55 -6.09
N ASP A 300 -16.35 -3.67 -7.30
CA ASP A 300 -16.35 -4.92 -8.07
C ASP A 300 -15.03 -5.71 -8.08
N SER A 301 -14.09 -5.43 -7.19
CA SER A 301 -12.80 -6.15 -7.20
C SER A 301 -12.35 -6.64 -5.83
N LEU A 302 -11.56 -7.71 -5.80
CA LEU A 302 -10.88 -8.15 -4.57
C LEU A 302 -10.04 -7.01 -3.97
N ILE A 303 -9.41 -6.20 -4.81
CA ILE A 303 -8.57 -5.07 -4.40
C ILE A 303 -9.39 -4.02 -3.66
N SER A 304 -10.64 -3.78 -4.09
CA SER A 304 -11.55 -2.82 -3.45
C SER A 304 -12.10 -3.31 -2.11
N SER A 305 -12.05 -4.61 -1.87
CA SER A 305 -12.43 -5.20 -0.58
C SER A 305 -11.33 -5.13 0.47
N THR A 306 -10.15 -4.60 0.12
CA THR A 306 -8.99 -4.50 1.00
C THR A 306 -8.98 -3.22 1.82
N LEU A 307 -8.07 -3.15 2.80
CA LEU A 307 -7.81 -1.94 3.56
C LEU A 307 -6.68 -1.14 2.88
N PRO A 308 -6.97 -0.01 2.21
CA PRO A 308 -5.93 0.80 1.60
C PRO A 308 -5.12 1.54 2.66
N GLY A 309 -3.80 1.69 2.45
CA GLY A 309 -2.85 2.31 3.38
C GLY A 309 -3.23 3.73 3.83
N LYS A 310 -4.06 4.45 3.06
CA LYS A 310 -4.56 5.78 3.44
C LYS A 310 -5.46 5.73 4.68
N VAL A 311 -6.17 4.62 4.93
CA VAL A 311 -7.03 4.49 6.13
C VAL A 311 -6.18 4.54 7.39
N GLN A 312 -5.06 3.78 7.43
CA GLN A 312 -4.14 3.82 8.56
C GLN A 312 -3.55 5.22 8.76
N THR A 313 -3.16 5.88 7.67
CA THR A 313 -2.61 7.25 7.71
C THR A 313 -3.63 8.27 8.23
N TYR A 314 -4.90 8.17 7.82
CA TYR A 314 -5.98 9.03 8.28
C TYR A 314 -6.27 8.81 9.76
N MET A 315 -6.28 7.56 10.20
CA MET A 315 -6.46 7.20 11.61
C MET A 315 -5.29 7.68 12.48
N ALA A 316 -4.03 7.52 12.00
CA ALA A 316 -2.85 8.04 12.69
C ALA A 316 -2.90 9.55 12.88
N ALA A 317 -3.43 10.27 11.90
CA ALA A 317 -3.65 11.72 11.96
C ALA A 317 -4.83 12.14 12.86
N GLY A 318 -5.52 11.19 13.50
CA GLY A 318 -6.68 11.48 14.35
C GLY A 318 -7.87 12.05 13.57
N LYS A 319 -8.03 11.71 12.30
CA LYS A 319 -9.08 12.28 11.45
C LYS A 319 -10.28 11.36 11.33
N PRO A 320 -11.51 11.91 11.43
CA PRO A 320 -12.74 11.21 11.05
C PRO A 320 -12.67 10.73 9.59
N ILE A 321 -13.30 9.59 9.29
CA ILE A 321 -13.32 9.01 7.94
C ILE A 321 -14.77 8.96 7.42
N ILE A 322 -14.99 9.48 6.21
CA ILE A 322 -16.24 9.30 5.46
C ILE A 322 -15.89 8.43 4.26
N ALA A 323 -16.43 7.22 4.22
CA ALA A 323 -16.08 6.22 3.22
C ALA A 323 -17.28 5.84 2.34
N SER A 324 -17.01 5.65 1.03
CA SER A 324 -17.87 4.89 0.11
C SER A 324 -17.07 3.65 -0.32
N ALA A 325 -17.24 2.55 0.43
CA ALA A 325 -16.42 1.34 0.30
C ALA A 325 -17.16 0.12 0.88
N ASN A 326 -16.72 -1.06 0.45
CA ASN A 326 -17.17 -2.34 0.99
C ASN A 326 -16.03 -3.04 1.77
N GLY A 327 -16.24 -4.28 2.19
CA GLY A 327 -15.21 -5.16 2.74
C GLY A 327 -14.51 -4.61 3.96
N GLU A 328 -13.18 -4.74 4.00
CA GLU A 328 -12.38 -4.44 5.19
C GLU A 328 -12.38 -2.95 5.56
N THR A 329 -12.42 -2.05 4.57
CA THR A 329 -12.51 -0.61 4.83
C THR A 329 -13.79 -0.26 5.61
N LYS A 330 -14.94 -0.82 5.18
CA LYS A 330 -16.20 -0.66 5.90
C LYS A 330 -16.10 -1.19 7.32
N PHE A 331 -15.63 -2.44 7.46
CA PHE A 331 -15.46 -3.07 8.77
C PHE A 331 -14.61 -2.22 9.72
N VAL A 332 -13.46 -1.74 9.28
CA VAL A 332 -12.54 -0.94 10.10
C VAL A 332 -13.15 0.40 10.52
N VAL A 333 -13.82 1.11 9.62
CA VAL A 333 -14.46 2.41 9.95
C VAL A 333 -15.58 2.24 10.97
N GLU A 334 -16.40 1.19 10.81
CA GLU A 334 -17.52 0.89 11.70
C GLU A 334 -17.04 0.36 13.07
N ASP A 335 -16.08 -0.57 13.10
CA ASP A 335 -15.52 -1.14 14.34
C ASP A 335 -14.77 -0.07 15.16
N ALA A 336 -14.02 0.78 14.50
CA ALA A 336 -13.35 1.93 15.12
C ALA A 336 -14.34 3.02 15.58
N LYS A 337 -15.57 3.04 15.08
CA LYS A 337 -16.55 4.13 15.30
C LYS A 337 -15.95 5.51 14.99
N CYS A 338 -15.16 5.58 13.92
CA CYS A 338 -14.36 6.76 13.57
C CYS A 338 -14.95 7.60 12.44
N GLY A 339 -16.18 7.29 12.01
CA GLY A 339 -16.82 8.02 10.94
C GLY A 339 -18.04 7.29 10.35
N PHE A 340 -18.27 7.52 9.06
CA PHE A 340 -19.42 7.02 8.33
C PHE A 340 -18.96 6.20 7.12
N CYS A 341 -19.56 5.05 6.90
CA CYS A 341 -19.28 4.23 5.73
C CYS A 341 -20.57 3.86 5.01
N VAL A 342 -20.59 4.10 3.69
CA VAL A 342 -21.70 3.77 2.80
C VAL A 342 -21.22 2.80 1.72
N PRO A 343 -22.14 2.10 1.02
CA PRO A 343 -21.75 1.20 -0.07
C PRO A 343 -20.87 1.88 -1.12
N ALA A 344 -19.96 1.09 -1.72
CA ALA A 344 -19.08 1.54 -2.78
C ALA A 344 -19.87 2.06 -4.00
N ASP A 345 -19.28 3.00 -4.75
CA ASP A 345 -19.80 3.57 -6.00
C ASP A 345 -21.16 4.30 -5.85
N ASP A 346 -21.53 4.73 -4.65
CA ASP A 346 -22.82 5.40 -4.40
C ASP A 346 -22.63 6.86 -3.97
N GLY A 347 -22.57 7.76 -4.94
CA GLY A 347 -22.42 9.20 -4.70
C GLY A 347 -23.59 9.83 -3.94
N LYS A 348 -24.82 9.27 -4.06
CA LYS A 348 -25.99 9.77 -3.31
C LYS A 348 -25.85 9.43 -1.83
N LYS A 349 -25.49 8.19 -1.52
CA LYS A 349 -25.27 7.78 -0.13
C LYS A 349 -24.03 8.46 0.47
N LEU A 350 -22.98 8.71 -0.33
CA LEU A 350 -21.84 9.49 0.12
C LEU A 350 -22.26 10.91 0.50
N ALA A 351 -23.10 11.57 -0.31
CA ALA A 351 -23.64 12.88 0.02
C ALA A 351 -24.46 12.87 1.32
N SER A 352 -25.29 11.84 1.53
CA SER A 352 -26.00 11.66 2.81
C SER A 352 -25.05 11.51 3.99
N ALA A 353 -24.01 10.67 3.88
CA ALA A 353 -23.02 10.49 4.94
C ALA A 353 -22.24 11.77 5.26
N VAL A 354 -22.01 12.63 4.26
CA VAL A 354 -21.42 13.96 4.46
C VAL A 354 -22.36 14.86 5.26
N LEU A 355 -23.68 14.87 4.97
CA LEU A 355 -24.66 15.62 5.75
C LEU A 355 -24.78 15.09 7.18
N ASP A 356 -24.74 13.77 7.37
CA ASP A 356 -24.70 13.14 8.70
C ASP A 356 -23.48 13.60 9.48
N PHE A 357 -22.30 13.67 8.84
CA PHE A 357 -21.08 14.18 9.45
C PHE A 357 -21.20 15.69 9.78
N ILE A 358 -21.75 16.51 8.89
CA ILE A 358 -21.95 17.95 9.13
C ILE A 358 -22.78 18.16 10.40
N ASN A 359 -23.86 17.39 10.55
CA ASN A 359 -24.82 17.47 11.66
C ASN A 359 -24.32 16.75 12.94
N TYR A 360 -23.25 15.98 12.86
CA TYR A 360 -22.72 15.23 14.00
C TYR A 360 -22.08 16.16 15.03
N LYS A 361 -22.61 16.18 16.25
CA LYS A 361 -22.25 17.17 17.29
C LYS A 361 -20.81 17.00 17.80
N ASN A 362 -20.31 15.77 17.92
CA ASN A 362 -19.01 15.49 18.56
C ASN A 362 -17.99 14.91 17.54
N LYS A 363 -17.58 15.73 16.57
CA LYS A 363 -16.61 15.31 15.52
C LYS A 363 -15.25 14.94 16.11
N GLU A 364 -14.85 15.58 17.19
CA GLU A 364 -13.60 15.28 17.90
C GLU A 364 -13.57 13.84 18.42
N LYS A 365 -14.70 13.33 18.92
CA LYS A 365 -14.82 11.92 19.35
C LYS A 365 -14.51 10.95 18.23
N LEU A 366 -14.93 11.24 16.98
CA LEU A 366 -14.64 10.40 15.83
C LEU A 366 -13.14 10.36 15.53
N GLY A 367 -12.46 11.51 15.61
CA GLY A 367 -11.01 11.61 15.44
C GLY A 367 -10.25 10.86 16.52
N ASN A 368 -10.65 11.03 17.80
CA ASN A 368 -10.05 10.30 18.92
C ASN A 368 -10.23 8.79 18.78
N ASN A 369 -11.40 8.34 18.35
CA ASN A 369 -11.65 6.93 18.07
C ASN A 369 -10.75 6.40 16.95
N ALA A 370 -10.54 7.17 15.87
CA ALA A 370 -9.64 6.82 14.78
C ALA A 370 -8.21 6.61 15.30
N TYR A 371 -7.68 7.55 16.07
CA TYR A 371 -6.33 7.49 16.61
C TYR A 371 -6.15 6.34 17.61
N ASN A 372 -7.09 6.15 18.53
CA ASN A 372 -7.05 5.04 19.48
C ASN A 372 -7.06 3.68 18.77
N TYR A 373 -7.85 3.55 17.70
CA TYR A 373 -7.88 2.33 16.90
C TYR A 373 -6.56 2.12 16.16
N TYR A 374 -5.95 3.18 15.63
CA TYR A 374 -4.62 3.15 15.03
C TYR A 374 -3.57 2.61 15.99
N LEU A 375 -3.47 3.18 17.19
CA LEU A 375 -2.51 2.75 18.21
C LEU A 375 -2.67 1.28 18.58
N LYS A 376 -3.91 0.80 18.68
CA LYS A 376 -4.20 -0.59 19.03
C LYS A 376 -3.92 -1.58 17.90
N SER A 377 -4.10 -1.18 16.64
CA SER A 377 -4.19 -2.12 15.52
C SER A 377 -3.14 -1.91 14.44
N PHE A 378 -2.65 -0.68 14.25
CA PHE A 378 -1.83 -0.28 13.10
C PHE A 378 -0.55 0.46 13.49
N ASP A 379 -0.23 0.55 14.78
CA ASP A 379 0.97 1.22 15.25
C ASP A 379 2.25 0.61 14.69
N LYS A 380 3.26 1.45 14.41
CA LYS A 380 4.52 1.03 13.80
C LYS A 380 5.31 0.07 14.70
N GLU A 381 5.39 0.36 15.99
CA GLU A 381 6.13 -0.49 16.92
C GLU A 381 5.48 -1.86 17.05
N LEU A 382 4.14 -1.88 17.13
CA LEU A 382 3.36 -3.11 17.11
C LEU A 382 3.60 -3.92 15.83
N PHE A 383 3.64 -3.26 14.68
CA PHE A 383 3.93 -3.91 13.39
C PHE A 383 5.33 -4.54 13.39
N ILE A 384 6.36 -3.78 13.75
CA ILE A 384 7.76 -4.25 13.73
C ILE A 384 7.95 -5.42 14.70
N ASN A 385 7.41 -5.32 15.92
CA ASN A 385 7.49 -6.41 16.91
C ASN A 385 6.79 -7.68 16.40
N LYS A 386 5.61 -7.56 15.79
CA LYS A 386 4.93 -8.69 15.16
C LYS A 386 5.75 -9.26 14.00
N LEU A 387 6.31 -8.43 13.14
CA LEU A 387 7.12 -8.88 12.01
C LEU A 387 8.33 -9.68 12.49
N ILE A 388 9.09 -9.17 13.47
CA ILE A 388 10.25 -9.88 14.03
C ILE A 388 9.85 -11.24 14.63
N ASN A 389 8.76 -11.29 15.40
CA ASN A 389 8.26 -12.54 15.95
C ASN A 389 7.88 -13.55 14.86
N LYS A 390 7.41 -13.08 13.70
CA LYS A 390 7.07 -13.95 12.56
C LYS A 390 8.30 -14.36 11.73
N LEU A 391 9.36 -13.58 11.77
CA LEU A 391 10.66 -13.93 11.18
C LEU A 391 11.43 -14.94 12.04
N ASN A 392 11.27 -14.90 13.36
CA ASN A 392 11.74 -15.94 14.30
C ASN A 392 10.92 -17.22 14.08
N VAL A 393 11.14 -17.89 12.96
CA VAL A 393 10.55 -19.20 12.73
C VAL A 393 11.37 -20.20 13.56
N GLU A 394 10.95 -20.43 14.81
CA GLU A 394 11.52 -21.53 15.59
C GLU A 394 11.52 -22.79 14.72
N GLY A 395 12.69 -23.41 14.64
CA GLY A 395 12.83 -24.68 13.95
C GLY A 395 11.80 -25.62 14.57
N GLY A 396 10.84 -26.05 13.79
CA GLY A 396 9.94 -27.11 14.24
C GLY A 396 10.79 -28.22 14.80
N ASN A 397 10.52 -28.57 16.05
CA ASN A 397 11.18 -29.65 16.75
C ASN A 397 11.39 -30.85 15.83
N LYS A 398 12.63 -31.33 15.84
CA LYS A 398 13.02 -32.60 15.23
C LYS A 398 12.14 -33.76 15.71
#